data_e2bfda092586d929685c9f8765884d19
#
_entry.id   e2bfda092586d929685c9f8765884d19
#
_cell.length_a   1.000
_cell.length_b   1.000
_cell.length_c   1.000
_cell.angle_alpha   90.00
_cell.angle_beta   90.00
_cell.angle_gamma   90.00
#
_symmetry.space_group_name_H-M   'P 1'
#
loop_
_entity.id
_entity.type
_entity.pdbx_description
1 polymer ?
#
loop_
_entity_poly.entity_id
_entity_poly.type
_entity_poly.pdbx_seq_one_letter_code
_entity_poly.pdbx_strand_id
1 'polypeptide(L)'
;MGLTDEQIRSYFTGPAHLPWHRMSNVDYWQSPLPESWLENQEELQKKILKRERSLGMTPVLPAFAGHVPAELKQVRPEAKIYTMSQWGGYDDRYRSHFIDPEDPLYSEIQRRFLEAQTEVYGTDHIYGIDPFNEVDSPDWNEEFLSNVSKKIYKSIESVDKDAVWLQMTWMFYHSAEKWTDSRIEAFLNAVPENKLVLLDYYCDFEELWRRTKSYYGKPYIWCYLGNFGGNTMLAG
;
A
#
# COMPACT_ATOMS: atom_id res chain seq x y z
N MET A 1 -5.90 14.74 -14.08
CA MET A 1 -4.71 15.04 -13.28
C MET A 1 -3.66 15.86 -14.04
N GLY A 2 -3.64 15.83 -15.36
CA GLY A 2 -2.71 16.58 -16.23
C GLY A 2 -1.48 15.78 -16.66
N LEU A 3 -1.36 14.54 -16.25
CA LEU A 3 -0.33 13.61 -16.75
C LEU A 3 -0.76 13.02 -18.09
N THR A 4 0.21 12.74 -18.97
CA THR A 4 -0.02 12.01 -20.23
C THR A 4 -0.09 10.50 -19.98
N ASP A 5 -0.68 9.75 -20.90
CA ASP A 5 -0.73 8.28 -20.82
C ASP A 5 0.68 7.66 -20.82
N GLU A 6 1.62 8.25 -21.56
CA GLU A 6 3.01 7.82 -21.55
C GLU A 6 3.67 8.01 -20.17
N GLN A 7 3.46 9.15 -19.52
CA GLN A 7 3.96 9.40 -18.16
C GLN A 7 3.38 8.40 -17.17
N ILE A 8 2.07 8.11 -17.25
CA ILE A 8 1.42 7.14 -16.38
C ILE A 8 1.96 5.73 -16.60
N ARG A 9 2.10 5.28 -17.85
CA ARG A 9 2.64 3.94 -18.14
C ARG A 9 4.11 3.81 -17.78
N SER A 10 4.87 4.89 -17.90
CA SER A 10 6.29 4.92 -17.54
C SER A 10 6.53 4.96 -16.03
N TYR A 11 5.56 5.42 -15.25
CA TYR A 11 5.61 5.43 -13.79
C TYR A 11 5.67 4.01 -13.21
N PHE A 12 4.95 3.07 -13.81
CA PHE A 12 4.98 1.67 -13.36
C PHE A 12 6.34 1.03 -13.67
N THR A 13 6.74 0.06 -12.85
CA THR A 13 7.86 -0.82 -13.18
C THR A 13 7.45 -1.85 -14.22
N GLY A 14 8.43 -2.50 -14.87
CA GLY A 14 8.18 -3.64 -15.73
C GLY A 14 7.51 -4.80 -15.00
N PRO A 15 6.87 -5.75 -15.72
CA PRO A 15 6.03 -6.81 -15.13
C PRO A 15 6.73 -7.63 -14.04
N ALA A 16 8.04 -7.90 -14.21
CA ALA A 16 8.81 -8.69 -13.26
C ALA A 16 9.00 -8.01 -11.89
N HIS A 17 8.93 -6.68 -11.84
CA HIS A 17 9.15 -5.87 -10.63
C HIS A 17 7.90 -5.14 -10.15
N LEU A 18 6.77 -5.35 -10.80
CA LEU A 18 5.51 -4.69 -10.45
C LEU A 18 5.04 -4.90 -9.00
N PRO A 19 5.28 -6.07 -8.35
CA PRO A 19 4.98 -6.22 -6.92
C PRO A 19 5.70 -5.20 -6.04
N TRP A 20 6.97 -4.93 -6.29
CA TRP A 20 7.74 -3.92 -5.53
C TRP A 20 7.30 -2.48 -5.81
N HIS A 21 6.86 -2.19 -7.04
CA HIS A 21 6.19 -0.93 -7.33
C HIS A 21 4.89 -0.78 -6.53
N ARG A 22 4.06 -1.83 -6.46
CA ARG A 22 2.82 -1.82 -5.67
C ARG A 22 3.06 -1.71 -4.17
N MET A 23 4.22 -2.17 -3.69
CA MET A 23 4.70 -1.96 -2.32
C MET A 23 5.38 -0.60 -2.14
N SER A 24 5.37 0.26 -3.17
CA SER A 24 5.91 1.61 -3.13
C SER A 24 7.43 1.72 -2.98
N ASN A 25 8.15 0.68 -3.34
CA ASN A 25 9.59 0.60 -3.13
C ASN A 25 10.40 1.16 -4.31
N VAL A 26 9.93 0.95 -5.55
CA VAL A 26 10.65 1.32 -6.77
C VAL A 26 9.69 1.73 -7.88
N ASP A 27 9.99 2.82 -8.58
CA ASP A 27 9.23 3.33 -9.72
C ASP A 27 10.09 3.32 -10.99
N TYR A 28 9.47 3.37 -12.17
CA TYR A 28 10.09 3.53 -13.49
C TYR A 28 11.03 2.40 -13.97
N TRP A 29 11.34 1.42 -13.15
CA TRP A 29 12.29 0.37 -13.52
C TRP A 29 11.74 -0.53 -14.65
N GLN A 30 12.41 -0.55 -15.78
CA GLN A 30 12.02 -1.36 -16.97
C GLN A 30 10.62 -1.03 -17.54
N SER A 31 10.17 0.20 -17.37
CA SER A 31 8.96 0.73 -18.00
C SER A 31 9.22 1.21 -19.45
N PRO A 32 8.18 1.63 -20.22
CA PRO A 32 6.76 1.66 -19.87
C PRO A 32 6.08 0.28 -19.99
N LEU A 33 4.97 0.10 -19.26
CA LEU A 33 4.13 -1.09 -19.45
C LEU A 33 3.41 -1.02 -20.82
N PRO A 34 3.43 -2.11 -21.62
CA PRO A 34 2.66 -2.17 -22.86
C PRO A 34 1.15 -2.12 -22.58
N GLU A 35 0.41 -1.38 -23.40
CA GLU A 35 -1.06 -1.27 -23.26
C GLU A 35 -1.75 -2.64 -23.31
N SER A 36 -1.39 -3.46 -24.28
CA SER A 36 -1.92 -4.82 -24.41
C SER A 36 -1.64 -5.71 -23.17
N TRP A 37 -0.56 -5.44 -22.42
CA TRP A 37 -0.29 -6.13 -21.17
C TRP A 37 -1.28 -5.67 -20.09
N LEU A 38 -1.55 -4.36 -19.99
CA LEU A 38 -2.51 -3.81 -19.04
C LEU A 38 -3.91 -4.36 -19.29
N GLU A 39 -4.37 -4.37 -20.54
CA GLU A 39 -5.68 -4.94 -20.95
C GLU A 39 -5.79 -6.43 -20.58
N ASN A 40 -4.77 -7.21 -20.88
CA ASN A 40 -4.76 -8.63 -20.55
C ASN A 40 -4.76 -8.88 -19.02
N GLN A 41 -4.07 -8.04 -18.24
CA GLN A 41 -4.07 -8.15 -16.78
C GLN A 41 -5.44 -7.76 -16.20
N GLU A 42 -6.12 -6.75 -16.75
CA GLU A 42 -7.47 -6.38 -16.34
C GLU A 42 -8.44 -7.54 -16.56
N GLU A 43 -8.43 -8.14 -17.74
CA GLU A 43 -9.29 -9.29 -18.06
C GLU A 43 -8.98 -10.52 -17.20
N LEU A 44 -7.71 -10.76 -16.92
CA LEU A 44 -7.30 -11.84 -16.00
C LEU A 44 -7.81 -11.57 -14.59
N GLN A 45 -7.64 -10.35 -14.07
CA GLN A 45 -8.08 -9.97 -12.73
C GLN A 45 -9.60 -10.13 -12.56
N LYS A 46 -10.40 -9.75 -13.56
CA LYS A 46 -11.85 -9.98 -13.55
C LYS A 46 -12.20 -11.46 -13.38
N LYS A 47 -11.49 -12.34 -14.10
CA LYS A 47 -11.68 -13.80 -13.99
C LYS A 47 -11.27 -14.33 -12.63
N ILE A 48 -10.16 -13.86 -12.08
CA ILE A 48 -9.68 -14.21 -10.73
C ILE A 48 -10.72 -13.84 -9.69
N LEU A 49 -11.16 -12.59 -9.64
CA LEU A 49 -12.14 -12.09 -8.69
C LEU A 49 -13.48 -12.87 -8.75
N LYS A 50 -13.94 -13.12 -9.97
CA LYS A 50 -15.14 -13.95 -10.16
C LYS A 50 -14.96 -15.34 -9.55
N ARG A 51 -13.78 -15.95 -9.74
CA ARG A 51 -13.49 -17.29 -9.20
C ARG A 51 -13.37 -17.25 -7.68
N GLU A 52 -12.65 -16.31 -7.11
CA GLU A 52 -12.49 -16.14 -5.66
C GLU A 52 -13.85 -15.99 -4.97
N ARG A 53 -14.69 -15.06 -5.44
CA ARG A 53 -16.05 -14.86 -4.89
C ARG A 53 -16.92 -16.11 -5.02
N SER A 54 -16.80 -16.88 -6.11
CA SER A 54 -17.53 -18.13 -6.30
C SER A 54 -17.13 -19.25 -5.32
N LEU A 55 -15.94 -19.13 -4.73
CA LEU A 55 -15.42 -20.05 -3.72
C LEU A 55 -15.68 -19.56 -2.28
N GLY A 56 -16.42 -18.45 -2.12
CA GLY A 56 -16.66 -17.84 -0.81
C GLY A 56 -15.45 -17.10 -0.23
N MET A 57 -14.44 -16.80 -1.05
CA MET A 57 -13.32 -15.97 -0.66
C MET A 57 -13.71 -14.49 -0.72
N THR A 58 -13.12 -13.69 0.16
CA THR A 58 -13.27 -12.23 0.14
C THR A 58 -11.99 -11.62 -0.45
N PRO A 59 -12.01 -11.12 -1.70
CA PRO A 59 -10.88 -10.47 -2.30
C PRO A 59 -10.46 -9.20 -1.56
N VAL A 60 -9.17 -8.93 -1.52
CA VAL A 60 -8.61 -7.68 -1.04
C VAL A 60 -8.02 -6.93 -2.24
N LEU A 61 -8.63 -5.83 -2.62
CA LEU A 61 -8.13 -4.98 -3.69
C LEU A 61 -7.28 -3.85 -3.12
N PRO A 62 -6.29 -3.33 -3.88
CA PRO A 62 -5.52 -2.19 -3.42
C PRO A 62 -6.38 -0.92 -3.37
N ALA A 63 -6.03 0.00 -2.47
CA ALA A 63 -6.43 1.39 -2.60
C ALA A 63 -5.19 2.26 -2.81
N PHE A 64 -5.40 3.56 -3.05
CA PHE A 64 -4.31 4.50 -3.26
C PHE A 64 -3.53 4.69 -1.94
N ALA A 65 -2.26 4.32 -1.94
CA ALA A 65 -1.39 4.39 -0.76
C ALA A 65 -0.65 5.72 -0.59
N GLY A 66 -0.81 6.65 -1.55
CA GLY A 66 -0.15 7.95 -1.53
C GLY A 66 1.00 8.09 -2.52
N HIS A 67 1.38 7.03 -3.23
CA HIS A 67 2.50 7.09 -4.17
C HIS A 67 2.05 7.57 -5.55
N VAL A 68 2.82 8.50 -6.11
CA VAL A 68 2.48 9.25 -7.32
C VAL A 68 3.69 9.38 -8.25
N PRO A 69 3.47 9.54 -9.57
CA PRO A 69 4.56 9.84 -10.50
C PRO A 69 5.30 11.14 -10.12
N ALA A 70 6.63 11.15 -10.32
CA ALA A 70 7.46 12.33 -10.08
C ALA A 70 6.99 13.55 -10.90
N GLU A 71 6.49 13.31 -12.10
CA GLU A 71 5.97 14.32 -13.02
C GLU A 71 4.76 15.08 -12.46
N LEU A 72 4.08 14.51 -11.45
CA LEU A 72 2.97 15.21 -10.81
C LEU A 72 3.39 16.53 -10.17
N LYS A 73 4.65 16.65 -9.69
CA LYS A 73 5.23 17.90 -9.19
C LYS A 73 5.28 19.01 -10.25
N GLN A 74 5.37 18.64 -11.53
CA GLN A 74 5.46 19.59 -12.63
C GLN A 74 4.07 20.12 -13.02
N VAL A 75 3.06 19.26 -12.99
CA VAL A 75 1.68 19.63 -13.37
C VAL A 75 0.84 20.11 -12.19
N ARG A 76 1.30 19.87 -10.98
CA ARG A 76 0.69 20.29 -9.70
C ARG A 76 1.78 20.80 -8.76
N PRO A 77 2.42 21.94 -9.08
CA PRO A 77 3.55 22.46 -8.29
C PRO A 77 3.17 22.84 -6.85
N GLU A 78 1.88 23.09 -6.60
CA GLU A 78 1.34 23.38 -5.28
C GLU A 78 1.20 22.14 -4.38
N ALA A 79 1.21 20.94 -4.96
CA ALA A 79 1.00 19.71 -4.21
C ALA A 79 2.23 19.38 -3.34
N LYS A 80 1.97 18.99 -2.10
CA LYS A 80 3.00 18.60 -1.14
C LYS A 80 3.42 17.16 -1.38
N ILE A 81 4.48 16.96 -2.15
CA ILE A 81 4.98 15.65 -2.57
C ILE A 81 6.43 15.48 -2.07
N TYR A 82 6.65 14.42 -1.32
CA TYR A 82 7.97 13.99 -0.83
C TYR A 82 8.65 13.07 -1.84
N THR A 83 9.98 13.10 -1.88
CA THR A 83 10.77 12.05 -2.54
C THR A 83 11.21 11.06 -1.45
N MET A 84 10.85 9.80 -1.62
CA MET A 84 11.09 8.77 -0.61
C MET A 84 12.55 8.35 -0.55
N SER A 85 12.93 7.55 0.45
CA SER A 85 14.27 6.98 0.56
C SER A 85 14.61 6.07 -0.63
N GLN A 86 15.89 5.86 -0.88
CA GLN A 86 16.37 4.90 -1.86
C GLN A 86 16.07 3.47 -1.38
N TRP A 87 15.67 2.61 -2.29
CA TRP A 87 15.38 1.20 -2.01
C TRP A 87 16.33 0.27 -2.76
N GLY A 88 16.80 -0.79 -2.09
CA GLY A 88 17.49 -1.93 -2.71
C GLY A 88 18.74 -1.60 -3.53
N GLY A 89 19.37 -0.43 -3.32
CA GLY A 89 20.53 0.02 -4.09
C GLY A 89 20.21 0.51 -5.49
N TYR A 90 18.92 0.71 -5.84
CA TYR A 90 18.53 1.34 -7.10
C TYR A 90 18.97 2.80 -7.16
N ASP A 91 19.23 3.28 -8.36
CA ASP A 91 19.58 4.67 -8.65
C ASP A 91 18.45 5.64 -8.21
N ASP A 92 18.81 6.86 -7.83
CA ASP A 92 17.88 7.89 -7.31
C ASP A 92 16.71 8.20 -8.27
N ARG A 93 16.88 8.00 -9.57
CA ARG A 93 15.80 8.17 -10.58
C ARG A 93 14.64 7.19 -10.42
N TYR A 94 14.83 6.11 -9.66
CA TYR A 94 13.82 5.08 -9.40
C TYR A 94 13.16 5.21 -8.04
N ARG A 95 13.46 6.29 -7.31
CA ARG A 95 12.84 6.57 -6.00
C ARG A 95 11.36 6.88 -6.18
N SER A 96 10.55 6.31 -5.31
CA SER A 96 9.13 6.62 -5.26
C SER A 96 8.86 8.02 -4.70
N HIS A 97 7.66 8.52 -4.96
CA HIS A 97 7.21 9.82 -4.50
C HIS A 97 5.89 9.66 -3.76
N PHE A 98 5.75 10.35 -2.64
CA PHE A 98 4.59 10.24 -1.76
C PHE A 98 3.92 11.61 -1.59
N ILE A 99 2.63 11.68 -1.90
CA ILE A 99 1.85 12.90 -1.64
C ILE A 99 1.36 12.92 -0.20
N ASP A 100 1.51 14.05 0.47
CA ASP A 100 1.04 14.23 1.84
C ASP A 100 -0.46 13.96 1.92
N PRO A 101 -0.94 13.07 2.80
CA PRO A 101 -2.36 12.79 2.96
C PRO A 101 -3.20 13.99 3.42
N GLU A 102 -2.58 15.06 3.90
CA GLU A 102 -3.27 16.33 4.19
C GLU A 102 -3.49 17.19 2.94
N ASP A 103 -2.78 16.91 1.85
CA ASP A 103 -3.00 17.59 0.58
C ASP A 103 -4.38 17.22 0.01
N PRO A 104 -5.22 18.21 -0.38
CA PRO A 104 -6.53 17.92 -0.96
C PRO A 104 -6.49 16.99 -2.18
N LEU A 105 -5.38 17.03 -2.94
CA LEU A 105 -5.18 16.17 -4.11
C LEU A 105 -5.09 14.69 -3.72
N TYR A 106 -4.61 14.35 -2.53
CA TYR A 106 -4.60 12.97 -2.02
C TYR A 106 -6.01 12.37 -2.04
N SER A 107 -6.96 13.06 -1.41
CA SER A 107 -8.36 12.59 -1.34
C SER A 107 -9.04 12.57 -2.72
N GLU A 108 -8.69 13.50 -3.60
CA GLU A 108 -9.19 13.50 -4.98
C GLU A 108 -8.71 12.27 -5.76
N ILE A 109 -7.41 11.94 -5.65
CA ILE A 109 -6.84 10.74 -6.29
C ILE A 109 -7.49 9.49 -5.73
N GLN A 110 -7.56 9.35 -4.41
CA GLN A 110 -8.19 8.19 -3.75
C GLN A 110 -9.62 7.97 -4.24
N ARG A 111 -10.42 9.03 -4.26
CA ARG A 111 -11.81 8.95 -4.72
C ARG A 111 -11.90 8.43 -6.15
N ARG A 112 -11.15 9.04 -7.08
CA ARG A 112 -11.15 8.64 -8.51
C ARG A 112 -10.63 7.21 -8.69
N PHE A 113 -9.61 6.84 -7.93
CA PHE A 113 -9.04 5.50 -7.97
C PHE A 113 -10.08 4.45 -7.55
N LEU A 114 -10.74 4.64 -6.41
CA LEU A 114 -11.73 3.70 -5.90
C LEU A 114 -13.00 3.67 -6.76
N GLU A 115 -13.46 4.80 -7.28
CA GLU A 115 -14.59 4.86 -8.21
C GLU A 115 -14.30 4.03 -9.47
N ALA A 116 -13.15 4.25 -10.12
CA ALA A 116 -12.74 3.51 -11.32
C ALA A 116 -12.53 2.02 -11.02
N GLN A 117 -11.87 1.69 -9.90
CA GLN A 117 -11.67 0.30 -9.49
C GLN A 117 -13.00 -0.42 -9.23
N THR A 118 -13.94 0.24 -8.57
CA THR A 118 -15.25 -0.33 -8.26
C THR A 118 -16.07 -0.55 -9.54
N GLU A 119 -15.98 0.36 -10.50
CA GLU A 119 -16.65 0.21 -11.82
C GLU A 119 -16.12 -1.03 -12.56
N VAL A 120 -14.81 -1.27 -12.54
CA VAL A 120 -14.17 -2.36 -13.29
C VAL A 120 -14.26 -3.71 -12.58
N TYR A 121 -14.09 -3.74 -11.25
CA TYR A 121 -13.88 -4.97 -10.47
C TYR A 121 -14.96 -5.22 -9.40
N GLY A 122 -15.82 -4.23 -9.11
CA GLY A 122 -16.67 -4.25 -7.93
C GLY A 122 -15.88 -3.98 -6.66
N THR A 123 -16.54 -4.17 -5.51
CA THR A 123 -15.88 -4.05 -4.21
C THR A 123 -16.32 -5.15 -3.26
N ASP A 124 -15.42 -5.55 -2.38
CA ASP A 124 -15.67 -6.43 -1.23
C ASP A 124 -15.35 -5.69 0.08
N HIS A 125 -15.24 -4.37 0.01
CA HIS A 125 -15.03 -3.43 1.11
C HIS A 125 -13.71 -3.58 1.89
N ILE A 126 -12.80 -4.45 1.46
CA ILE A 126 -11.48 -4.62 2.09
C ILE A 126 -10.40 -4.13 1.13
N TYR A 127 -9.60 -3.17 1.59
CA TYR A 127 -8.58 -2.52 0.77
C TYR A 127 -7.19 -2.67 1.38
N GLY A 128 -6.26 -3.23 0.59
CA GLY A 128 -4.84 -3.30 0.95
C GLY A 128 -4.16 -1.96 0.71
N ILE A 129 -3.58 -1.39 1.76
CA ILE A 129 -2.80 -0.15 1.68
C ILE A 129 -1.54 -0.32 2.51
N ASP A 130 -0.39 -0.07 1.90
CA ASP A 130 0.92 -0.17 2.55
C ASP A 130 1.76 1.07 2.20
N PRO A 131 1.69 2.15 3.00
CA PRO A 131 2.26 3.44 2.63
C PRO A 131 3.79 3.48 2.71
N PHE A 132 4.42 2.68 3.58
CA PHE A 132 5.86 2.73 3.88
C PHE A 132 6.48 1.33 4.00
N ASN A 133 6.25 0.46 3.02
CA ASN A 133 6.65 -0.94 3.11
C ASN A 133 8.14 -1.13 3.45
N GLU A 134 9.04 -0.75 2.54
CA GLU A 134 10.49 -0.81 2.73
C GLU A 134 11.16 0.53 2.40
N VAL A 135 10.41 1.61 2.48
CA VAL A 135 10.89 2.99 2.34
C VAL A 135 10.61 3.78 3.60
N ASP A 136 11.44 4.78 3.86
CA ASP A 136 11.30 5.61 5.05
C ASP A 136 10.06 6.50 4.98
N SER A 137 9.38 6.66 6.12
CA SER A 137 8.40 7.73 6.27
C SER A 137 9.07 9.10 6.07
N PRO A 138 8.39 10.07 5.45
CA PRO A 138 8.91 11.44 5.33
C PRO A 138 9.24 12.10 6.68
N ASP A 139 8.52 11.73 7.73
CA ASP A 139 8.74 12.16 9.10
C ASP A 139 8.44 11.00 10.06
N TRP A 140 9.26 10.86 11.10
CA TRP A 140 9.12 9.84 12.13
C TRP A 140 8.47 10.36 13.41
N ASN A 141 7.93 11.58 13.40
CA ASN A 141 7.15 12.10 14.50
C ASN A 141 5.83 11.33 14.63
N GLU A 142 5.44 10.98 15.86
CA GLU A 142 4.23 10.21 16.16
C GLU A 142 2.95 10.92 15.71
N GLU A 143 2.91 12.25 15.83
CA GLU A 143 1.78 13.03 15.34
C GLU A 143 1.66 12.96 13.82
N PHE A 144 2.78 13.05 13.08
CA PHE A 144 2.79 12.86 11.63
C PHE A 144 2.27 11.49 11.23
N LEU A 145 2.80 10.41 11.84
CA LEU A 145 2.38 9.04 11.55
C LEU A 145 0.90 8.79 11.87
N SER A 146 0.42 9.32 12.98
CA SER A 146 -1.01 9.28 13.35
C SER A 146 -1.87 10.02 12.32
N ASN A 147 -1.46 11.21 11.88
CA ASN A 147 -2.17 11.98 10.87
C ASN A 147 -2.21 11.28 9.52
N VAL A 148 -1.08 10.71 9.07
CA VAL A 148 -1.02 9.89 7.84
C VAL A 148 -2.05 8.76 7.88
N SER A 149 -2.00 7.93 8.92
CA SER A 149 -2.90 6.79 9.07
C SER A 149 -4.37 7.22 9.12
N LYS A 150 -4.69 8.24 9.91
CA LYS A 150 -6.04 8.81 10.01
C LYS A 150 -6.55 9.32 8.67
N LYS A 151 -5.73 10.05 7.92
CA LYS A 151 -6.14 10.65 6.63
C LYS A 151 -6.30 9.59 5.55
N ILE A 152 -5.41 8.59 5.50
CA ILE A 152 -5.55 7.45 4.61
C ILE A 152 -6.91 6.77 4.84
N TYR A 153 -7.22 6.41 6.10
CA TYR A 153 -8.50 5.77 6.42
C TYR A 153 -9.69 6.67 6.07
N LYS A 154 -9.66 7.93 6.44
CA LYS A 154 -10.75 8.88 6.12
C LYS A 154 -10.97 9.06 4.63
N SER A 155 -9.93 8.96 3.82
CA SER A 155 -10.07 9.07 2.37
C SER A 155 -10.79 7.87 1.76
N ILE A 156 -10.52 6.64 2.21
CA ILE A 156 -11.27 5.45 1.75
C ILE A 156 -12.70 5.44 2.31
N GLU A 157 -12.89 5.76 3.59
CA GLU A 157 -14.22 5.86 4.22
C GLU A 157 -15.13 6.87 3.51
N SER A 158 -14.56 7.94 2.96
CA SER A 158 -15.35 8.97 2.25
C SER A 158 -15.99 8.42 0.97
N VAL A 159 -15.41 7.40 0.37
CA VAL A 159 -15.90 6.74 -0.86
C VAL A 159 -16.73 5.51 -0.54
N ASP A 160 -16.23 4.69 0.39
CA ASP A 160 -16.87 3.45 0.82
C ASP A 160 -17.03 3.44 2.35
N LYS A 161 -18.27 3.59 2.82
CA LYS A 161 -18.59 3.65 4.25
C LYS A 161 -18.34 2.34 4.99
N ASP A 162 -18.33 1.24 4.26
CA ASP A 162 -18.08 -0.08 4.80
C ASP A 162 -16.59 -0.47 4.75
N ALA A 163 -15.76 0.40 4.17
CA ALA A 163 -14.33 0.16 3.99
C ALA A 163 -13.64 -0.33 5.25
N VAL A 164 -12.82 -1.35 5.07
CA VAL A 164 -11.86 -1.87 6.04
C VAL A 164 -10.47 -1.81 5.40
N TRP A 165 -9.51 -1.25 6.10
CA TRP A 165 -8.12 -1.21 5.67
C TRP A 165 -7.40 -2.49 6.12
N LEU A 166 -6.78 -3.22 5.19
CA LEU A 166 -5.84 -4.29 5.48
C LEU A 166 -4.41 -3.75 5.34
N GLN A 167 -3.65 -3.76 6.43
CA GLN A 167 -2.26 -3.29 6.50
C GLN A 167 -1.31 -4.46 6.77
N MET A 168 -0.27 -4.64 5.95
CA MET A 168 0.81 -5.58 6.25
C MET A 168 1.67 -5.07 7.40
N THR A 169 2.11 -5.99 8.28
CA THR A 169 2.99 -5.65 9.40
C THR A 169 4.48 -5.67 9.04
N TRP A 170 4.82 -6.03 7.80
CA TRP A 170 6.21 -6.15 7.33
C TRP A 170 7.04 -4.90 7.62
N MET A 171 6.50 -3.71 7.41
CA MET A 171 7.21 -2.45 7.67
C MET A 171 7.67 -2.31 9.13
N PHE A 172 6.90 -2.83 10.09
CA PHE A 172 7.25 -2.79 11.51
C PHE A 172 8.39 -3.74 11.87
N TYR A 173 8.56 -4.81 11.10
CA TYR A 173 9.66 -5.75 11.20
C TYR A 173 10.90 -5.25 10.45
N HIS A 174 10.76 -4.92 9.17
CA HIS A 174 11.85 -4.55 8.27
C HIS A 174 12.64 -3.33 8.77
N SER A 175 11.95 -2.34 9.32
CA SER A 175 12.54 -1.10 9.85
C SER A 175 12.27 -0.94 11.35
N ALA A 176 12.48 -2.00 12.12
CA ALA A 176 12.13 -2.06 13.54
C ALA A 176 12.82 -0.98 14.39
N GLU A 177 14.01 -0.53 13.99
CA GLU A 177 14.75 0.55 14.64
C GLU A 177 14.07 1.93 14.48
N LYS A 178 13.28 2.10 13.42
CA LYS A 178 12.51 3.32 13.15
C LYS A 178 11.07 3.20 13.66
N TRP A 179 10.47 2.05 13.48
CA TRP A 179 9.13 1.75 13.99
C TRP A 179 9.18 1.34 15.47
N THR A 180 9.39 2.33 16.34
CA THR A 180 9.31 2.12 17.80
C THR A 180 7.88 1.77 18.22
N ASP A 181 7.73 1.19 19.42
CA ASP A 181 6.41 0.79 19.92
C ASP A 181 5.43 1.96 19.96
N SER A 182 5.88 3.15 20.39
CA SER A 182 5.05 4.36 20.42
C SER A 182 4.62 4.83 19.02
N ARG A 183 5.49 4.72 18.03
CA ARG A 183 5.18 5.07 16.64
C ARG A 183 4.18 4.12 16.01
N ILE A 184 4.33 2.81 16.26
CA ILE A 184 3.37 1.80 15.82
C ILE A 184 2.02 2.08 16.49
N GLU A 185 2.00 2.32 17.81
CA GLU A 185 0.79 2.63 18.56
C GLU A 185 0.08 3.88 18.00
N ALA A 186 0.82 4.95 17.77
CA ALA A 186 0.28 6.19 17.21
C ALA A 186 -0.32 5.98 15.80
N PHE A 187 0.37 5.22 14.95
CA PHE A 187 -0.09 4.90 13.60
C PHE A 187 -1.37 4.05 13.62
N LEU A 188 -1.42 2.98 14.43
CA LEU A 188 -2.55 2.05 14.47
C LEU A 188 -3.78 2.65 15.15
N ASN A 189 -3.60 3.36 16.27
CA ASN A 189 -4.72 3.90 17.05
C ASN A 189 -5.42 5.08 16.39
N ALA A 190 -4.87 5.65 15.33
CA ALA A 190 -5.51 6.71 14.55
C ALA A 190 -6.71 6.23 13.70
N VAL A 191 -6.81 4.92 13.47
CA VAL A 191 -7.92 4.28 12.75
C VAL A 191 -8.87 3.61 13.73
N PRO A 192 -10.21 3.63 13.53
CA PRO A 192 -11.14 2.90 14.41
C PRO A 192 -10.82 1.40 14.49
N GLU A 193 -11.10 0.77 15.63
CA GLU A 193 -10.69 -0.60 15.94
C GLU A 193 -11.16 -1.62 14.89
N ASN A 194 -12.42 -1.55 14.48
CA ASN A 194 -13.03 -2.49 13.53
C ASN A 194 -12.85 -2.09 12.05
N LYS A 195 -12.01 -1.09 11.77
CA LYS A 195 -11.80 -0.54 10.43
C LYS A 195 -10.36 -0.72 9.93
N LEU A 196 -9.52 -1.34 10.73
CA LEU A 196 -8.14 -1.71 10.39
C LEU A 196 -7.92 -3.16 10.80
N VAL A 197 -7.51 -4.00 9.85
CA VAL A 197 -7.09 -5.38 10.08
C VAL A 197 -5.63 -5.49 9.69
N LEU A 198 -4.83 -6.12 10.53
CA LEU A 198 -3.41 -6.32 10.24
C LEU A 198 -3.20 -7.71 9.63
N LEU A 199 -2.41 -7.77 8.57
CA LEU A 199 -1.87 -9.01 8.07
C LEU A 199 -0.51 -9.21 8.75
N ASP A 200 -0.48 -10.11 9.75
CA ASP A 200 0.72 -10.41 10.54
C ASP A 200 1.69 -11.21 9.68
N TYR A 201 2.33 -10.47 8.77
CA TYR A 201 3.19 -11.01 7.75
C TYR A 201 4.51 -11.48 8.37
N TYR A 202 4.92 -12.72 8.07
CA TYR A 202 6.12 -13.32 8.64
C TYR A 202 5.99 -13.76 10.12
N CYS A 203 4.77 -14.00 10.57
CA CYS A 203 4.44 -14.37 11.96
C CYS A 203 5.06 -15.70 12.43
N ASP A 204 5.44 -16.56 11.50
CA ASP A 204 6.12 -17.84 11.75
C ASP A 204 7.60 -17.66 12.16
N PHE A 205 8.16 -16.49 11.95
CA PHE A 205 9.53 -16.18 12.27
C PHE A 205 9.68 -15.08 13.32
N GLU A 206 8.85 -14.04 13.24
CA GLU A 206 8.90 -12.89 14.13
C GLU A 206 7.56 -12.64 14.83
N GLU A 207 7.55 -12.71 16.15
CA GLU A 207 6.34 -12.56 16.96
C GLU A 207 6.04 -11.07 17.26
N LEU A 208 5.83 -10.25 16.23
CA LEU A 208 5.53 -8.81 16.38
C LEU A 208 4.31 -8.53 17.28
N TRP A 209 3.33 -9.42 17.26
CA TRP A 209 2.15 -9.31 18.11
C TRP A 209 2.49 -9.28 19.61
N ARG A 210 3.58 -9.93 20.06
CA ARG A 210 4.02 -9.87 21.46
C ARG A 210 4.57 -8.50 21.80
N ARG A 211 5.47 -7.96 20.97
CA ARG A 211 6.07 -6.64 21.10
C ARG A 211 5.01 -5.54 21.12
N THR A 212 4.01 -5.65 20.28
CA THR A 212 2.96 -4.66 20.10
C THR A 212 1.72 -4.90 20.97
N LYS A 213 1.79 -5.77 21.99
CA LYS A 213 0.66 -6.09 22.87
C LYS A 213 -0.60 -6.48 22.07
N SER A 214 -0.46 -7.42 21.13
CA SER A 214 -1.50 -7.82 20.19
C SER A 214 -1.99 -6.64 19.35
N TYR A 215 -1.05 -5.87 18.79
CA TYR A 215 -1.32 -4.72 17.94
C TYR A 215 -2.26 -3.69 18.57
N TYR A 216 -2.10 -3.49 19.90
CA TYR A 216 -2.92 -2.54 20.69
C TYR A 216 -4.43 -2.77 20.55
N GLY A 217 -4.85 -4.05 20.40
CA GLY A 217 -6.24 -4.45 20.27
C GLY A 217 -6.80 -4.46 18.85
N LYS A 218 -6.00 -4.15 17.82
CA LYS A 218 -6.46 -4.28 16.44
C LYS A 218 -6.60 -5.76 16.05
N PRO A 219 -7.65 -6.14 15.30
CA PRO A 219 -7.74 -7.48 14.74
C PRO A 219 -6.59 -7.76 13.77
N TYR A 220 -6.08 -8.98 13.80
CA TYR A 220 -5.00 -9.39 12.90
C TYR A 220 -5.18 -10.82 12.40
N ILE A 221 -4.64 -11.08 11.21
CA ILE A 221 -4.63 -12.37 10.54
C ILE A 221 -3.21 -12.89 10.55
N TRP A 222 -3.01 -14.08 11.08
CA TRP A 222 -1.71 -14.77 11.03
C TRP A 222 -1.39 -15.17 9.60
N CYS A 223 -0.29 -14.66 9.06
CA CYS A 223 0.16 -14.90 7.71
C CYS A 223 1.49 -15.65 7.72
N TYR A 224 1.41 -16.97 7.59
CA TYR A 224 2.58 -17.83 7.49
C TYR A 224 3.30 -17.64 6.14
N LEU A 225 4.61 -17.40 6.18
CA LEU A 225 5.44 -17.21 5.00
C LEU A 225 6.52 -18.30 4.87
N GLY A 226 6.14 -19.54 5.04
CA GLY A 226 7.03 -20.70 5.19
C GLY A 226 8.06 -20.96 4.10
N ASN A 227 7.95 -20.29 2.96
CA ASN A 227 8.93 -20.41 1.86
C ASN A 227 9.79 -19.15 1.68
N PHE A 228 9.79 -18.25 2.64
CA PHE A 228 10.57 -17.02 2.57
C PHE A 228 12.10 -17.32 2.59
N GLY A 229 12.82 -16.67 1.68
CA GLY A 229 14.27 -16.82 1.60
C GLY A 229 14.76 -18.23 1.21
N GLY A 230 13.92 -19.03 0.56
CA GLY A 230 14.26 -20.38 0.09
C GLY A 230 14.08 -21.48 1.15
N ASN A 231 13.37 -21.19 2.24
CA ASN A 231 12.95 -22.24 3.18
C ASN A 231 12.05 -23.24 2.45
N THR A 232 12.49 -24.49 2.38
CA THR A 232 11.78 -25.56 1.67
C THR A 232 11.02 -26.51 2.59
N MET A 233 11.11 -26.31 3.90
CA MET A 233 10.45 -27.16 4.89
C MET A 233 9.31 -26.40 5.57
N LEU A 234 8.19 -27.09 5.68
CA LEU A 234 7.15 -26.77 6.65
C LEU A 234 7.72 -27.12 8.04
N ALA A 235 8.59 -26.26 8.58
CA ALA A 235 9.06 -26.40 9.93
C ALA A 235 8.01 -25.83 10.86
N GLY A 236 7.35 -26.71 11.60
CA GLY A 236 6.67 -26.35 12.83
C GLY A 236 7.69 -26.31 13.95
#